data_c69c23f8b3226087439ef03908551363
#
_entry.id   c69c23f8b3226087439ef03908551363
#
_cell.length_a   1.000
_cell.length_b   1.000
_cell.length_c   1.000
_cell.angle_alpha   90.00
_cell.angle_beta   90.00
_cell.angle_gamma   90.00
#
_symmetry.space_group_name_H-M   'P 1'
#
loop_
_entity.id
_entity.type
_entity.pdbx_description
1 polymer ?
#
loop_
_entity_poly.entity_id
_entity_poly.type
_entity_poly.pdbx_seq_one_letter_code
_entity_poly.pdbx_strand_id
1 'polypeptide(L)'
;VSCRENVTPEVDAEQVLEDVAHDNADIVFTTSARMHPACLKVAAQHPNTRFLNCSLNAPHPLVRTYYPRTYEANYLLGMLAGILNLTDRVGYVAANPVYGVPAAVNAFARGLRTVRPNSHILLRWACLPDPAHPLDFSDRPDVEIFYARDNREPEGTHRDYGLCRRLPDGILQPIGLPEWRWDTFFIEIVRSVFDGTWNSANGRAINYWWGMRSGAEQISYSAGQNSGTMQLLRLVEKQIAKDDVQVFPSEEYAQGHRKQGAATGIYTPQELMKMDWLDECVEGEMPRYEALDVKSRFLLGVNGLDRYKDEPR
;
A
#
# COMPACT_ATOMS: atom_id res chain seq x y z
N VAL A 1 -13.82 20.70 12.27
CA VAL A 1 -13.49 19.72 11.21
C VAL A 1 -14.68 19.63 10.28
N SER A 2 -14.44 19.76 8.98
CA SER A 2 -15.46 19.56 7.93
C SER A 2 -14.97 18.51 6.94
N CYS A 3 -15.88 17.76 6.31
CA CYS A 3 -15.60 16.79 5.29
C CYS A 3 -16.30 17.19 4.00
N ARG A 4 -15.65 16.96 2.87
CA ARG A 4 -16.22 17.09 1.53
C ARG A 4 -16.18 15.71 0.87
N GLU A 5 -17.33 15.16 0.59
CA GLU A 5 -17.47 13.81 0.02
C GLU A 5 -17.77 13.88 -1.49
N ASN A 6 -17.52 12.78 -2.17
CA ASN A 6 -17.81 12.61 -3.61
C ASN A 6 -17.11 13.64 -4.52
N VAL A 7 -15.91 14.08 -4.13
CA VAL A 7 -15.10 15.02 -4.93
C VAL A 7 -14.40 14.24 -6.04
N THR A 8 -14.71 14.57 -7.29
CA THR A 8 -14.07 13.97 -8.47
C THR A 8 -12.70 14.59 -8.69
N PRO A 9 -11.60 13.81 -8.62
CA PRO A 9 -10.24 14.36 -8.64
C PRO A 9 -9.91 15.27 -9.83
N GLU A 10 -10.40 14.92 -11.03
CA GLU A 10 -10.08 15.65 -12.27
C GLU A 10 -11.07 16.77 -12.60
N VAL A 11 -12.24 16.82 -11.95
CA VAL A 11 -13.31 17.75 -12.28
C VAL A 11 -13.50 18.78 -11.17
N ASP A 12 -13.68 18.31 -9.93
CA ASP A 12 -14.15 19.17 -8.83
C ASP A 12 -13.04 19.52 -7.84
N ALA A 13 -11.93 18.77 -7.82
CA ALA A 13 -10.96 18.87 -6.73
C ALA A 13 -10.35 20.25 -6.61
N GLU A 14 -10.01 20.92 -7.72
CA GLU A 14 -9.42 22.24 -7.68
C GLU A 14 -10.36 23.26 -7.04
N GLN A 15 -11.63 23.31 -7.52
CA GLN A 15 -12.61 24.26 -6.99
C GLN A 15 -12.92 23.99 -5.52
N VAL A 16 -13.10 22.72 -5.13
CA VAL A 16 -13.38 22.37 -3.72
C VAL A 16 -12.21 22.74 -2.81
N LEU A 17 -10.97 22.56 -3.26
CA LEU A 17 -9.79 22.93 -2.49
C LEU A 17 -9.64 24.45 -2.37
N GLU A 18 -9.94 25.20 -3.43
CA GLU A 18 -9.99 26.68 -3.40
C GLU A 18 -11.03 27.17 -2.39
N ASP A 19 -12.26 26.63 -2.43
CA ASP A 19 -13.33 27.01 -1.51
C ASP A 19 -12.92 26.74 -0.05
N VAL A 20 -12.33 25.57 0.23
CA VAL A 20 -11.89 25.21 1.57
C VAL A 20 -10.74 26.10 2.06
N ALA A 21 -9.82 26.50 1.17
CA ALA A 21 -8.71 27.39 1.50
C ALA A 21 -9.22 28.84 1.75
N HIS A 22 -10.19 29.31 0.96
CA HIS A 22 -10.86 30.59 1.18
C HIS A 22 -11.64 30.63 2.49
N ASP A 23 -12.20 29.50 2.95
CA ASP A 23 -12.85 29.36 4.26
C ASP A 23 -11.83 29.35 5.43
N ASN A 24 -10.57 29.69 5.18
CA ASN A 24 -9.48 29.75 6.14
C ASN A 24 -9.19 28.41 6.86
N ALA A 25 -9.23 27.31 6.15
CA ALA A 25 -8.80 26.04 6.69
C ALA A 25 -7.28 26.05 7.00
N ASP A 26 -6.90 25.68 8.20
CA ASP A 26 -5.50 25.59 8.62
C ASP A 26 -4.79 24.39 7.99
N ILE A 27 -5.52 23.27 7.85
CA ILE A 27 -4.98 22.00 7.35
C ILE A 27 -6.03 21.34 6.44
N VAL A 28 -5.59 20.85 5.29
CA VAL A 28 -6.42 20.11 4.33
C VAL A 28 -5.78 18.74 4.06
N PHE A 29 -6.54 17.68 4.28
CA PHE A 29 -6.17 16.32 3.89
C PHE A 29 -6.97 15.88 2.67
N THR A 30 -6.30 15.46 1.62
CA THR A 30 -6.94 14.81 0.47
C THR A 30 -6.63 13.33 0.45
N THR A 31 -7.63 12.51 0.17
CA THR A 31 -7.58 11.05 0.32
C THR A 31 -7.29 10.29 -0.98
N SER A 32 -7.15 11.00 -2.09
CA SER A 32 -6.81 10.41 -3.39
C SER A 32 -5.52 10.97 -3.94
N ALA A 33 -4.61 10.11 -4.36
CA ALA A 33 -3.38 10.50 -5.05
C ALA A 33 -3.63 11.31 -6.34
N ARG A 34 -4.77 11.07 -6.99
CA ARG A 34 -5.19 11.78 -8.20
C ARG A 34 -5.50 13.27 -7.95
N MET A 35 -5.73 13.65 -6.69
CA MET A 35 -5.92 15.06 -6.30
C MET A 35 -4.59 15.82 -6.14
N HIS A 36 -3.44 15.14 -6.20
CA HIS A 36 -2.14 15.77 -5.96
C HIS A 36 -1.85 16.98 -6.86
N PRO A 37 -2.14 16.96 -8.18
CA PRO A 37 -1.94 18.13 -9.04
C PRO A 37 -2.79 19.34 -8.62
N ALA A 38 -4.06 19.12 -8.27
CA ALA A 38 -4.95 20.16 -7.77
C ALA A 38 -4.44 20.72 -6.42
N CYS A 39 -3.98 19.86 -5.51
CA CYS A 39 -3.37 20.30 -4.25
C CYS A 39 -2.17 21.23 -4.48
N LEU A 40 -1.28 20.88 -5.41
CA LEU A 40 -0.11 21.70 -5.71
C LEU A 40 -0.50 23.08 -6.25
N LYS A 41 -1.49 23.13 -7.14
CA LYS A 41 -1.95 24.38 -7.74
C LYS A 41 -2.56 25.32 -6.70
N VAL A 42 -3.45 24.80 -5.85
CA VAL A 42 -4.11 25.57 -4.80
C VAL A 42 -3.12 25.96 -3.68
N ALA A 43 -2.24 25.05 -3.26
CA ALA A 43 -1.24 25.33 -2.23
C ALA A 43 -0.28 26.46 -2.62
N ALA A 44 0.00 26.66 -3.91
CA ALA A 44 0.82 27.76 -4.39
C ALA A 44 0.17 29.15 -4.20
N GLN A 45 -1.15 29.19 -4.14
CA GLN A 45 -1.93 30.43 -3.97
C GLN A 45 -2.32 30.68 -2.51
N HIS A 46 -2.34 29.61 -1.67
CA HIS A 46 -2.76 29.65 -0.27
C HIS A 46 -1.64 29.22 0.70
N PRO A 47 -0.57 30.01 0.86
CA PRO A 47 0.61 29.61 1.65
C PRO A 47 0.34 29.43 3.15
N ASN A 48 -0.78 29.92 3.66
CA ASN A 48 -1.19 29.78 5.07
C ASN A 48 -1.94 28.47 5.35
N THR A 49 -2.48 27.82 4.31
CA THR A 49 -3.15 26.52 4.41
C THR A 49 -2.15 25.39 4.17
N ARG A 50 -2.15 24.41 5.05
CA ARG A 50 -1.26 23.23 4.98
C ARG A 50 -1.94 22.11 4.25
N PHE A 51 -1.38 21.68 3.13
CA PHE A 51 -1.93 20.61 2.32
C PHE A 51 -1.18 19.29 2.53
N LEU A 52 -1.95 18.21 2.74
CA LEU A 52 -1.45 16.84 2.74
C LEU A 52 -2.26 16.01 1.74
N ASN A 53 -1.56 15.22 0.94
CA ASN A 53 -2.18 14.35 -0.05
C ASN A 53 -1.84 12.88 0.22
N CYS A 54 -2.85 12.01 0.16
CA CYS A 54 -2.67 10.56 0.29
C CYS A 54 -1.97 9.97 -0.95
N SER A 55 -0.65 10.09 -0.94
CA SER A 55 0.25 9.58 -1.97
C SER A 55 1.66 9.47 -1.43
N LEU A 56 2.57 8.89 -2.21
CA LEU A 56 4.02 8.86 -1.94
C LEU A 56 4.80 9.11 -3.22
N ASN A 57 6.13 9.29 -3.08
CA ASN A 57 7.06 9.47 -4.21
C ASN A 57 6.75 10.69 -5.11
N ALA A 58 6.02 11.66 -4.57
CA ALA A 58 5.74 12.94 -5.20
C ALA A 58 6.14 14.11 -4.26
N PRO A 59 7.41 14.17 -3.82
CA PRO A 59 7.83 15.15 -2.83
C PRO A 59 7.74 16.58 -3.38
N HIS A 60 7.03 17.44 -2.65
CA HIS A 60 6.96 18.87 -2.97
C HIS A 60 6.93 19.72 -1.68
N PRO A 61 7.60 20.87 -1.62
CA PRO A 61 7.62 21.70 -0.42
C PRO A 61 6.26 22.22 0.03
N LEU A 62 5.33 22.45 -0.90
CA LEU A 62 4.01 23.01 -0.62
C LEU A 62 2.97 21.94 -0.21
N VAL A 63 3.16 20.68 -0.61
CA VAL A 63 2.23 19.59 -0.30
C VAL A 63 3.00 18.42 0.29
N ARG A 64 2.70 18.07 1.53
CA ARG A 64 3.24 16.85 2.14
C ARG A 64 2.42 15.64 1.70
N THR A 65 3.07 14.52 1.52
CA THR A 65 2.40 13.29 1.16
C THR A 65 2.39 12.31 2.32
N TYR A 66 1.41 11.41 2.35
CA TYR A 66 1.27 10.39 3.37
C TYR A 66 0.70 9.09 2.81
N TYR A 67 1.22 7.96 3.29
CA TYR A 67 0.75 6.63 2.93
C TYR A 67 1.23 5.60 3.98
N PRO A 68 0.51 4.50 4.24
CA PRO A 68 0.97 3.47 5.16
C PRO A 68 2.07 2.59 4.54
N ARG A 69 2.86 1.96 5.41
CA ARG A 69 3.89 0.99 5.04
C ARG A 69 3.29 -0.40 4.86
N THR A 70 2.47 -0.59 3.85
CA THR A 70 1.70 -1.82 3.61
C THR A 70 2.54 -3.11 3.61
N TYR A 71 3.84 -3.03 3.37
CA TYR A 71 4.72 -4.19 3.37
C TYR A 71 4.85 -4.86 4.76
N GLU A 72 4.70 -4.10 5.87
CA GLU A 72 4.77 -4.65 7.23
C GLU A 72 3.57 -5.55 7.51
N ALA A 73 2.35 -5.09 7.21
CA ALA A 73 1.14 -5.90 7.32
C ALA A 73 1.14 -7.08 6.34
N ASN A 74 1.61 -6.88 5.11
CA ASN A 74 1.66 -7.94 4.11
C ASN A 74 2.60 -9.08 4.49
N TYR A 75 3.71 -8.81 5.17
CA TYR A 75 4.56 -9.87 5.71
C TYR A 75 3.79 -10.78 6.68
N LEU A 76 3.07 -10.19 7.62
CA LEU A 76 2.28 -10.96 8.61
C LEU A 76 1.10 -11.69 7.96
N LEU A 77 0.44 -11.08 6.98
CA LEU A 77 -0.64 -11.72 6.22
C LEU A 77 -0.11 -12.86 5.34
N GLY A 78 1.12 -12.74 4.82
CA GLY A 78 1.83 -13.82 4.15
C GLY A 78 2.11 -14.99 5.09
N MET A 79 2.58 -14.73 6.31
CA MET A 79 2.75 -15.77 7.34
C MET A 79 1.41 -16.47 7.64
N LEU A 80 0.34 -15.69 7.84
CA LEU A 80 -0.99 -16.25 8.09
C LEU A 80 -1.48 -17.10 6.92
N ALA A 81 -1.28 -16.63 5.69
CA ALA A 81 -1.60 -17.41 4.49
C ALA A 81 -0.86 -18.74 4.47
N GLY A 82 0.45 -18.75 4.74
CA GLY A 82 1.25 -19.96 4.77
C GLY A 82 0.85 -20.97 5.87
N ILE A 83 0.41 -20.48 7.03
CA ILE A 83 -0.10 -21.33 8.12
C ILE A 83 -1.42 -22.00 7.73
N LEU A 84 -2.30 -21.25 7.07
CA LEU A 84 -3.67 -21.69 6.77
C LEU A 84 -3.80 -22.40 5.42
N ASN A 85 -2.84 -22.21 4.51
CA ASN A 85 -2.90 -22.78 3.18
C ASN A 85 -2.61 -24.28 3.17
N LEU A 86 -3.41 -25.05 2.43
CA LEU A 86 -3.24 -26.49 2.28
C LEU A 86 -2.49 -26.87 0.99
N THR A 87 -2.34 -25.93 0.09
CA THR A 87 -1.63 -26.08 -1.20
C THR A 87 -0.27 -25.39 -1.15
N ASP A 88 0.50 -25.49 -2.23
CA ASP A 88 1.77 -24.76 -2.35
C ASP A 88 1.61 -23.42 -3.09
N ARG A 89 0.37 -23.02 -3.42
CA ARG A 89 0.10 -21.75 -4.11
C ARG A 89 -0.89 -20.88 -3.36
N VAL A 90 -0.57 -19.59 -3.35
CA VAL A 90 -1.43 -18.52 -2.80
C VAL A 90 -1.59 -17.45 -3.87
N GLY A 91 -2.82 -16.96 -4.07
CA GLY A 91 -3.06 -15.85 -4.99
C GLY A 91 -2.68 -14.51 -4.38
N TYR A 92 -2.30 -13.56 -5.22
CA TYR A 92 -2.12 -12.16 -4.82
C TYR A 92 -2.60 -11.22 -5.93
N VAL A 93 -3.47 -10.29 -5.59
CA VAL A 93 -3.94 -9.25 -6.51
C VAL A 93 -3.36 -7.91 -6.09
N ALA A 94 -2.38 -7.42 -6.83
CA ALA A 94 -1.79 -6.11 -6.63
C ALA A 94 -2.54 -5.04 -7.42
N ALA A 95 -2.67 -3.83 -6.86
CA ALA A 95 -3.35 -2.72 -7.53
C ALA A 95 -2.50 -2.13 -8.67
N ASN A 96 -1.52 -1.31 -8.31
CA ASN A 96 -0.63 -0.62 -9.24
C ASN A 96 0.81 -0.68 -8.70
N PRO A 97 1.86 -0.64 -9.53
CA PRO A 97 3.25 -0.62 -9.08
C PRO A 97 3.66 0.78 -8.58
N VAL A 98 2.99 1.26 -7.53
CA VAL A 98 3.21 2.55 -6.86
C VAL A 98 3.34 2.35 -5.36
N TYR A 99 3.85 3.33 -4.64
CA TYR A 99 3.85 3.42 -3.16
C TYR A 99 4.46 2.21 -2.44
N GLY A 100 5.41 1.53 -3.05
CA GLY A 100 6.01 0.33 -2.48
C GLY A 100 5.13 -0.92 -2.62
N VAL A 101 4.14 -0.95 -3.51
CA VAL A 101 3.34 -2.16 -3.76
C VAL A 101 4.20 -3.36 -4.16
N PRO A 102 5.23 -3.26 -5.03
CA PRO A 102 6.12 -4.40 -5.28
C PRO A 102 6.84 -4.89 -4.00
N ALA A 103 7.26 -3.98 -3.11
CA ALA A 103 7.80 -4.37 -1.82
C ALA A 103 6.74 -5.07 -0.95
N ALA A 104 5.48 -4.65 -1.01
CA ALA A 104 4.38 -5.32 -0.29
C ALA A 104 4.14 -6.75 -0.81
N VAL A 105 4.17 -6.96 -2.13
CA VAL A 105 4.11 -8.31 -2.74
C VAL A 105 5.28 -9.17 -2.26
N ASN A 106 6.50 -8.64 -2.31
CA ASN A 106 7.69 -9.36 -1.87
C ASN A 106 7.69 -9.64 -0.36
N ALA A 107 7.21 -8.71 0.46
CA ALA A 107 7.04 -8.92 1.90
C ALA A 107 6.03 -10.04 2.20
N PHE A 108 4.91 -10.09 1.47
CA PHE A 108 3.95 -11.19 1.56
C PHE A 108 4.59 -12.54 1.16
N ALA A 109 5.36 -12.56 0.07
CA ALA A 109 6.12 -13.74 -0.37
C ALA A 109 7.06 -14.25 0.72
N ARG A 110 7.78 -13.36 1.36
CA ARG A 110 8.68 -13.69 2.47
C ARG A 110 7.94 -14.22 3.68
N GLY A 111 6.86 -13.55 4.09
CA GLY A 111 6.02 -14.01 5.18
C GLY A 111 5.49 -15.42 4.93
N LEU A 112 5.00 -15.67 3.73
CA LEU A 112 4.54 -16.99 3.28
C LEU A 112 5.65 -18.04 3.39
N ARG A 113 6.83 -17.76 2.83
CA ARG A 113 7.96 -18.70 2.83
C ARG A 113 8.61 -18.89 4.20
N THR A 114 8.48 -17.93 5.10
CA THR A 114 8.96 -18.08 6.49
C THR A 114 8.30 -19.28 7.19
N VAL A 115 7.05 -19.57 6.89
CA VAL A 115 6.30 -20.67 7.50
C VAL A 115 6.09 -21.85 6.54
N ARG A 116 6.17 -21.64 5.24
CA ARG A 116 6.01 -22.65 4.19
C ARG A 116 7.00 -22.40 3.04
N PRO A 117 8.25 -22.88 3.17
CA PRO A 117 9.37 -22.50 2.29
C PRO A 117 9.19 -22.79 0.79
N ASN A 118 8.41 -23.81 0.45
CA ASN A 118 8.19 -24.24 -0.94
C ASN A 118 6.96 -23.60 -1.61
N SER A 119 6.33 -22.63 -0.96
CA SER A 119 5.15 -21.98 -1.52
C SER A 119 5.50 -20.93 -2.56
N HIS A 120 4.56 -20.75 -3.49
CA HIS A 120 4.61 -19.79 -4.59
C HIS A 120 3.41 -18.84 -4.53
N ILE A 121 3.60 -17.65 -5.06
CA ILE A 121 2.53 -16.66 -5.23
C ILE A 121 2.14 -16.58 -6.69
N LEU A 122 0.85 -16.73 -6.99
CA LEU A 122 0.30 -16.38 -8.28
C LEU A 122 -0.15 -14.92 -8.26
N LEU A 123 0.63 -14.05 -8.88
CA LEU A 123 0.40 -12.61 -8.93
C LEU A 123 -0.49 -12.22 -10.11
N ARG A 124 -1.50 -11.39 -9.84
CA ARG A 124 -2.28 -10.67 -10.84
C ARG A 124 -2.27 -9.18 -10.53
N TRP A 125 -2.34 -8.35 -11.57
CA TRP A 125 -2.39 -6.89 -11.44
C TRP A 125 -3.76 -6.36 -11.82
N ALA A 126 -4.41 -5.63 -10.91
CA ALA A 126 -5.71 -5.02 -11.16
C ALA A 126 -5.66 -3.85 -12.15
N CYS A 127 -4.46 -3.30 -12.39
CA CYS A 127 -4.22 -2.22 -13.36
C CYS A 127 -4.14 -2.70 -14.82
N LEU A 128 -4.20 -4.00 -15.06
CA LEU A 128 -4.22 -4.56 -16.41
C LEU A 128 -5.67 -4.77 -16.86
N PRO A 129 -6.00 -4.44 -18.11
CA PRO A 129 -7.29 -4.79 -18.70
C PRO A 129 -7.33 -6.33 -18.88
N ASP A 130 -7.96 -7.01 -17.95
CA ASP A 130 -8.17 -8.46 -18.02
C ASP A 130 -9.67 -8.72 -18.28
N PRO A 131 -10.02 -9.56 -19.26
CA PRO A 131 -11.41 -9.99 -19.46
C PRO A 131 -11.94 -10.82 -18.28
N ALA A 132 -11.08 -11.49 -17.53
CA ALA A 132 -11.42 -12.12 -16.25
C ALA A 132 -11.25 -11.09 -15.11
N HIS A 133 -12.19 -11.11 -14.15
CA HIS A 133 -12.03 -10.29 -12.94
C HIS A 133 -10.71 -10.67 -12.23
N PRO A 134 -9.86 -9.73 -11.80
CA PRO A 134 -8.55 -10.06 -11.20
C PRO A 134 -8.62 -11.03 -10.01
N LEU A 135 -9.74 -11.02 -9.27
CA LEU A 135 -10.00 -11.93 -8.15
C LEU A 135 -10.58 -13.30 -8.58
N ASP A 136 -10.84 -13.49 -9.87
CA ASP A 136 -11.35 -14.76 -10.36
C ASP A 136 -10.20 -15.74 -10.60
N PHE A 137 -9.92 -16.55 -9.60
CA PHE A 137 -9.00 -17.70 -9.68
C PHE A 137 -9.77 -19.01 -9.95
N SER A 138 -10.91 -18.98 -10.64
CA SER A 138 -11.70 -20.19 -10.95
C SER A 138 -10.95 -21.15 -11.88
N ASP A 139 -10.06 -20.64 -12.69
CA ASP A 139 -9.12 -21.40 -13.53
C ASP A 139 -7.96 -22.05 -12.74
N ARG A 140 -7.84 -21.75 -11.46
CA ARG A 140 -6.76 -22.18 -10.58
C ARG A 140 -7.34 -22.81 -9.30
N PRO A 141 -7.82 -24.07 -9.36
CA PRO A 141 -8.39 -24.76 -8.22
C PRO A 141 -7.38 -25.02 -7.09
N ASP A 142 -6.09 -24.90 -7.39
CA ASP A 142 -4.97 -24.95 -6.43
C ASP A 142 -4.79 -23.67 -5.62
N VAL A 143 -5.55 -22.61 -5.90
CA VAL A 143 -5.54 -21.33 -5.18
C VAL A 143 -6.83 -21.18 -4.36
N GLU A 144 -6.79 -21.56 -3.09
CA GLU A 144 -7.92 -21.38 -2.15
C GLU A 144 -7.80 -20.07 -1.36
N ILE A 145 -6.56 -19.71 -0.99
CA ILE A 145 -6.26 -18.50 -0.22
C ILE A 145 -5.59 -17.48 -1.15
N PHE A 146 -6.03 -16.25 -1.05
CA PHE A 146 -5.43 -15.16 -1.81
C PHE A 146 -5.57 -13.82 -1.10
N TYR A 147 -4.61 -12.95 -1.35
CA TYR A 147 -4.67 -11.56 -0.98
C TYR A 147 -5.43 -10.79 -2.07
N ALA A 148 -6.57 -10.20 -1.70
CA ALA A 148 -7.49 -9.64 -2.66
C ALA A 148 -7.07 -8.23 -3.13
N ARG A 149 -7.03 -7.27 -2.24
CA ARG A 149 -6.65 -5.87 -2.56
C ARG A 149 -6.16 -5.15 -1.32
N ASP A 150 -5.32 -4.12 -1.51
CA ASP A 150 -4.84 -3.26 -0.43
C ASP A 150 -5.88 -2.23 0.03
N ASN A 151 -6.85 -1.91 -0.83
CA ASN A 151 -7.88 -0.91 -0.57
C ASN A 151 -9.27 -1.44 -0.87
N ARG A 152 -10.22 -1.08 -0.03
CA ARG A 152 -11.65 -1.31 -0.27
C ARG A 152 -12.16 -0.29 -1.29
N GLU A 153 -12.84 -0.75 -2.34
CA GLU A 153 -13.56 0.16 -3.24
C GLU A 153 -14.78 0.76 -2.55
N PRO A 154 -15.02 2.07 -2.67
CA PRO A 154 -16.14 2.74 -1.99
C PRO A 154 -17.52 2.16 -2.38
N GLU A 155 -17.66 1.71 -3.62
CA GLU A 155 -18.91 1.18 -4.18
C GLU A 155 -19.06 -0.34 -4.02
N GLY A 156 -18.02 -1.00 -3.49
CA GLY A 156 -18.00 -2.45 -3.36
C GLY A 156 -18.88 -2.94 -2.20
N THR A 157 -19.94 -3.67 -2.52
CA THR A 157 -20.68 -4.50 -1.56
C THR A 157 -19.88 -5.76 -1.19
N HIS A 158 -18.73 -5.99 -1.81
CA HIS A 158 -17.94 -7.20 -1.73
C HIS A 158 -16.84 -7.08 -0.68
N ARG A 159 -16.66 -8.17 0.06
CA ARG A 159 -15.61 -8.32 1.10
C ARG A 159 -14.30 -8.82 0.48
N ASP A 160 -13.92 -8.28 -0.67
CA ASP A 160 -12.76 -8.64 -1.46
C ASP A 160 -11.54 -7.75 -1.12
N TYR A 161 -11.20 -7.71 0.15
CA TYR A 161 -10.14 -6.86 0.69
C TYR A 161 -9.27 -7.67 1.67
N GLY A 162 -7.95 -7.49 1.60
CA GLY A 162 -7.00 -8.20 2.44
C GLY A 162 -6.90 -9.68 2.12
N LEU A 163 -6.55 -10.50 3.10
CA LEU A 163 -6.41 -11.93 2.97
C LEU A 163 -7.76 -12.63 3.07
N CYS A 164 -8.12 -13.39 2.04
CA CYS A 164 -9.39 -14.09 1.91
C CYS A 164 -9.19 -15.57 1.60
N ARG A 165 -10.19 -16.38 1.97
CA ARG A 165 -10.34 -17.77 1.52
C ARG A 165 -11.56 -17.88 0.63
N ARG A 166 -11.45 -18.59 -0.47
CA ARG A 166 -12.61 -19.02 -1.27
C ARG A 166 -13.20 -20.28 -0.68
N LEU A 167 -14.48 -20.21 -0.35
CA LEU A 167 -15.26 -21.38 0.08
C LEU A 167 -15.74 -22.19 -1.13
N PRO A 168 -16.16 -23.46 -0.94
CA PRO A 168 -16.64 -24.31 -2.04
C PRO A 168 -17.84 -23.75 -2.80
N ASP A 169 -18.65 -22.90 -2.17
CA ASP A 169 -19.79 -22.19 -2.78
C ASP A 169 -19.38 -20.90 -3.52
N GLY A 170 -18.07 -20.59 -3.60
CA GLY A 170 -17.51 -19.40 -4.24
C GLY A 170 -17.53 -18.15 -3.36
N ILE A 171 -18.09 -18.19 -2.16
CA ILE A 171 -18.10 -17.05 -1.24
C ILE A 171 -16.68 -16.78 -0.74
N LEU A 172 -16.30 -15.50 -0.68
CA LEU A 172 -15.04 -15.06 -0.11
C LEU A 172 -15.19 -14.83 1.40
N GLN A 173 -14.40 -15.55 2.16
CA GLN A 173 -14.31 -15.41 3.61
C GLN A 173 -13.06 -14.59 3.96
N PRO A 174 -13.20 -13.39 4.56
CA PRO A 174 -12.05 -12.64 5.07
C PRO A 174 -11.33 -13.42 6.18
N ILE A 175 -10.00 -13.44 6.16
CA ILE A 175 -9.14 -14.10 7.16
C ILE A 175 -8.37 -13.05 7.96
N GLY A 176 -7.84 -12.03 7.29
CA GLY A 176 -7.08 -10.96 7.89
C GLY A 176 -7.07 -9.72 7.01
N LEU A 177 -7.21 -8.56 7.62
CA LEU A 177 -7.35 -7.28 6.94
C LEU A 177 -6.27 -6.32 7.45
N PRO A 178 -5.49 -5.67 6.58
CA PRO A 178 -4.70 -4.53 6.99
C PRO A 178 -5.65 -3.37 7.29
N GLU A 179 -5.45 -2.72 8.42
CA GLU A 179 -6.22 -1.56 8.83
C GLU A 179 -5.34 -0.34 8.98
N TRP A 180 -5.71 0.74 8.31
CA TRP A 180 -5.03 2.01 8.42
C TRP A 180 -5.68 2.84 9.51
N ARG A 181 -4.92 3.20 10.51
CA ARG A 181 -5.34 4.01 11.63
C ARG A 181 -5.17 5.50 11.29
N TRP A 182 -6.02 5.98 10.38
CA TRP A 182 -6.02 7.39 9.96
C TRP A 182 -6.26 8.35 11.10
N ASP A 183 -7.06 7.96 12.10
CA ASP A 183 -7.26 8.71 13.34
C ASP A 183 -5.93 9.02 14.03
N THR A 184 -5.09 8.00 14.23
CA THR A 184 -3.76 8.17 14.82
C THR A 184 -2.90 9.11 13.98
N PHE A 185 -2.87 8.91 12.66
CA PHE A 185 -2.08 9.74 11.76
C PHE A 185 -2.53 11.21 11.79
N PHE A 186 -3.83 11.47 11.61
CA PHE A 186 -4.35 12.84 11.54
C PHE A 186 -4.17 13.58 12.85
N ILE A 187 -4.37 12.92 13.99
CA ILE A 187 -4.15 13.52 15.32
C ILE A 187 -2.69 13.96 15.48
N GLU A 188 -1.72 13.11 15.11
CA GLU A 188 -0.30 13.46 15.22
C GLU A 188 0.10 14.61 14.30
N ILE A 189 -0.44 14.67 13.07
CA ILE A 189 -0.22 15.80 12.17
C ILE A 189 -0.80 17.10 12.75
N VAL A 190 -2.04 17.08 13.24
CA VAL A 190 -2.67 18.24 13.85
C VAL A 190 -1.85 18.71 15.06
N ARG A 191 -1.42 17.81 15.94
CA ARG A 191 -0.52 18.13 17.07
C ARG A 191 0.77 18.82 16.59
N SER A 192 1.39 18.29 15.54
CA SER A 192 2.64 18.88 15.00
C SER A 192 2.47 20.34 14.56
N VAL A 193 1.27 20.73 14.14
CA VAL A 193 0.95 22.11 13.80
C VAL A 193 0.79 22.96 15.07
N PHE A 194 0.06 22.48 16.07
CA PHE A 194 -0.10 23.19 17.34
C PHE A 194 1.20 23.36 18.12
N ASP A 195 2.06 22.35 18.10
CA ASP A 195 3.37 22.35 18.79
C ASP A 195 4.44 23.11 18.00
N GLY A 196 4.12 23.60 16.80
CA GLY A 196 5.07 24.30 15.91
C GLY A 196 6.09 23.38 15.22
N THR A 197 6.09 22.07 15.52
CA THR A 197 7.03 21.12 14.92
C THR A 197 6.78 20.89 13.42
N TRP A 198 5.58 21.20 12.93
CA TRP A 198 5.30 21.25 11.49
C TRP A 198 6.33 22.11 10.74
N ASN A 199 6.72 23.26 11.28
CA ASN A 199 7.61 24.21 10.62
C ASN A 199 9.09 23.77 10.64
N SER A 200 9.46 22.74 11.43
CA SER A 200 10.84 22.26 11.53
C SER A 200 11.41 21.69 10.23
N ALA A 201 10.55 21.38 9.28
CA ALA A 201 10.95 20.88 7.97
C ALA A 201 11.70 21.91 7.09
N ASN A 202 11.67 23.19 7.44
CA ASN A 202 12.39 24.28 6.76
C ASN A 202 12.19 24.26 5.22
N GLY A 203 10.96 24.07 4.74
CA GLY A 203 10.62 24.02 3.32
C GLY A 203 11.03 22.73 2.60
N ARG A 204 11.48 21.69 3.33
CA ARG A 204 11.77 20.38 2.73
C ARG A 204 10.49 19.66 2.35
N ALA A 205 10.53 18.95 1.26
CA ALA A 205 9.49 18.00 0.90
C ALA A 205 9.44 16.82 1.89
N ILE A 206 8.27 16.50 2.40
CA ILE A 206 8.08 15.41 3.38
C ILE A 206 7.10 14.39 2.84
N ASN A 207 7.52 13.12 2.88
CA ASN A 207 6.67 11.97 2.69
C ASN A 207 6.52 11.26 4.05
N TYR A 208 5.30 11.22 4.57
CA TYR A 208 4.99 10.43 5.76
C TYR A 208 4.68 8.99 5.33
N TRP A 209 5.64 8.11 5.49
CA TRP A 209 5.46 6.69 5.22
C TRP A 209 5.53 5.93 6.55
N TRP A 210 4.40 5.88 7.23
CA TRP A 210 4.27 5.33 8.57
C TRP A 210 3.71 3.92 8.54
N GLY A 211 4.18 3.07 9.45
CA GLY A 211 3.78 1.68 9.60
C GLY A 211 3.39 1.33 11.04
N MET A 212 3.58 0.08 11.41
CA MET A 212 3.17 -0.47 12.71
C MET A 212 3.82 0.23 13.91
N ARG A 213 5.07 0.65 13.78
CA ARG A 213 5.78 1.38 14.85
C ARG A 213 5.08 2.67 15.26
N SER A 214 4.48 3.37 14.33
CA SER A 214 3.75 4.62 14.60
C SER A 214 2.32 4.39 15.05
N GLY A 215 1.83 3.14 15.00
CA GLY A 215 0.43 2.81 15.21
C GLY A 215 -0.49 3.22 14.04
N ALA A 216 0.07 3.67 12.91
CA ALA A 216 -0.72 4.05 11.74
C ALA A 216 -1.25 2.85 10.96
N GLU A 217 -0.69 1.66 11.19
CA GLU A 217 -1.11 0.41 10.57
C GLU A 217 -1.23 -0.70 11.62
N GLN A 218 -2.26 -1.51 11.49
CA GLN A 218 -2.49 -2.73 12.28
C GLN A 218 -3.18 -3.78 11.42
N ILE A 219 -3.33 -5.00 11.94
CA ILE A 219 -4.07 -6.08 11.27
C ILE A 219 -5.28 -6.47 12.12
N SER A 220 -6.44 -6.52 11.47
CA SER A 220 -7.66 -7.13 12.01
C SER A 220 -7.76 -8.57 11.55
N TYR A 221 -7.73 -9.50 12.49
CA TYR A 221 -7.83 -10.93 12.20
C TYR A 221 -9.27 -11.41 12.42
N SER A 222 -9.77 -12.23 11.52
CA SER A 222 -11.09 -12.83 11.65
C SER A 222 -11.15 -13.76 12.86
N ALA A 223 -12.33 -13.84 13.49
CA ALA A 223 -12.57 -14.74 14.62
C ALA A 223 -12.35 -16.21 14.26
N GLY A 224 -12.01 -17.03 15.26
CA GLY A 224 -11.84 -18.47 15.09
C GLY A 224 -10.44 -18.93 14.66
N GLN A 225 -9.46 -18.02 14.57
CA GLN A 225 -8.07 -18.43 14.34
C GLN A 225 -7.50 -19.17 15.56
N ASN A 226 -6.63 -20.15 15.30
CA ASN A 226 -5.97 -20.89 16.36
C ASN A 226 -5.18 -19.98 17.30
N SER A 227 -5.27 -20.20 18.61
CA SER A 227 -4.62 -19.37 19.62
C SER A 227 -3.09 -19.32 19.47
N GLY A 228 -2.45 -20.43 19.11
CA GLY A 228 -1.00 -20.47 18.84
C GLY A 228 -0.61 -19.64 17.62
N THR A 229 -1.39 -19.70 16.54
CA THR A 229 -1.22 -18.87 15.35
C THR A 229 -1.30 -17.38 15.74
N MET A 230 -2.31 -17.01 16.51
CA MET A 230 -2.50 -15.61 16.94
C MET A 230 -1.38 -15.12 17.86
N GLN A 231 -0.89 -15.99 18.76
CA GLN A 231 0.27 -15.64 19.61
C GLN A 231 1.54 -15.40 18.79
N LEU A 232 1.81 -16.27 17.81
CA LEU A 232 2.96 -16.11 16.92
C LEU A 232 2.87 -14.79 16.13
N LEU A 233 1.74 -14.54 15.46
CA LEU A 233 1.57 -13.32 14.65
C LEU A 233 1.70 -12.06 15.50
N ARG A 234 1.07 -12.00 16.68
CA ARG A 234 1.19 -10.86 17.60
C ARG A 234 2.62 -10.65 18.12
N LEU A 235 3.37 -11.76 18.31
CA LEU A 235 4.78 -11.65 18.71
C LEU A 235 5.58 -10.99 17.58
N VAL A 236 5.45 -11.47 16.34
CA VAL A 236 6.17 -10.94 15.20
C VAL A 236 5.75 -9.49 14.91
N GLU A 237 4.47 -9.17 14.98
CA GLU A 237 3.95 -7.80 14.86
C GLU A 237 4.62 -6.83 15.84
N LYS A 238 4.74 -7.24 17.11
CA LYS A 238 5.43 -6.44 18.13
C LYS A 238 6.92 -6.26 17.83
N GLN A 239 7.57 -7.27 17.25
CA GLN A 239 8.98 -7.17 16.89
C GLN A 239 9.21 -6.27 15.68
N ILE A 240 8.31 -6.31 14.68
CA ILE A 240 8.31 -5.38 13.54
C ILE A 240 8.10 -3.94 14.04
N ALA A 241 7.10 -3.72 14.91
CA ALA A 241 6.82 -2.40 15.48
C ALA A 241 7.99 -1.82 16.31
N LYS A 242 8.91 -2.66 16.80
CA LYS A 242 10.12 -2.25 17.52
C LYS A 242 11.37 -2.12 16.64
N ASP A 243 11.26 -2.43 15.35
CA ASP A 243 12.38 -2.60 14.42
C ASP A 243 13.36 -3.75 14.81
N ASP A 244 12.93 -4.68 15.67
CA ASP A 244 13.75 -5.85 16.07
C ASP A 244 13.75 -6.94 14.98
N VAL A 245 12.71 -6.97 14.14
CA VAL A 245 12.60 -7.85 12.97
C VAL A 245 12.54 -7.01 11.71
N GLN A 246 13.54 -7.21 10.84
CA GLN A 246 13.54 -6.62 9.51
C GLN A 246 12.76 -7.52 8.55
N VAL A 247 11.73 -6.97 7.91
CA VAL A 247 10.93 -7.69 6.89
C VAL A 247 11.81 -8.13 5.73
N PHE A 248 12.74 -7.27 5.32
CA PHE A 248 13.70 -7.56 4.26
C PHE A 248 15.11 -7.76 4.84
N PRO A 249 15.75 -8.92 4.63
CA PRO A 249 17.15 -9.13 4.96
C PRO A 249 18.05 -8.32 4.01
N SER A 250 19.35 -8.33 4.32
CA SER A 250 20.34 -7.63 3.49
C SER A 250 20.47 -8.18 2.07
N GLU A 251 20.08 -9.42 1.85
CA GLU A 251 20.17 -10.10 0.56
C GLU A 251 18.87 -10.84 0.24
N GLU A 252 18.41 -10.71 -0.99
CA GLU A 252 17.22 -11.34 -1.53
C GLU A 252 17.48 -11.91 -2.92
N TYR A 253 16.60 -12.76 -3.38
CA TYR A 253 16.62 -13.30 -4.74
C TYR A 253 15.36 -12.89 -5.49
N ALA A 254 15.55 -12.12 -6.56
CA ALA A 254 14.50 -11.81 -7.51
C ALA A 254 14.33 -12.95 -8.52
N GLN A 255 13.24 -12.90 -9.28
CA GLN A 255 12.96 -13.80 -10.38
C GLN A 255 14.20 -14.03 -11.26
N GLY A 256 14.42 -15.28 -11.69
CA GLY A 256 15.61 -15.69 -12.42
C GLY A 256 16.87 -15.78 -11.54
N HIS A 257 16.72 -15.99 -10.24
CA HIS A 257 17.79 -16.10 -9.24
C HIS A 257 18.76 -14.90 -9.22
N ARG A 258 18.28 -13.72 -9.60
CA ARG A 258 19.08 -12.50 -9.56
C ARG A 258 19.17 -12.02 -8.10
N LYS A 259 20.41 -11.97 -7.59
CA LYS A 259 20.66 -11.44 -6.24
C LYS A 259 20.30 -9.96 -6.19
N GLN A 260 19.53 -9.60 -5.19
CA GLN A 260 19.18 -8.24 -4.81
C GLN A 260 19.73 -7.95 -3.42
N GLY A 261 19.98 -6.68 -3.13
CA GLY A 261 20.49 -6.30 -1.82
C GLY A 261 20.39 -4.80 -1.58
N ALA A 262 20.21 -4.43 -0.35
CA ALA A 262 20.25 -3.04 0.07
C ALA A 262 21.67 -2.48 -0.10
N ALA A 263 21.79 -1.26 -0.58
CA ALA A 263 23.08 -0.59 -0.79
C ALA A 263 23.94 -0.53 0.49
N THR A 264 23.30 -0.42 1.65
CA THR A 264 23.96 -0.32 2.97
C THR A 264 23.78 -1.57 3.85
N GLY A 265 23.29 -2.68 3.29
CA GLY A 265 22.98 -3.91 4.02
C GLY A 265 21.62 -3.92 4.73
N ILE A 266 20.92 -2.79 4.79
CA ILE A 266 19.53 -2.66 5.26
C ILE A 266 18.77 -1.81 4.26
N TYR A 267 17.61 -2.28 3.80
CA TYR A 267 16.78 -1.52 2.87
C TYR A 267 16.27 -0.23 3.51
N THR A 268 16.57 0.87 2.86
CA THR A 268 16.03 2.17 3.23
C THR A 268 14.57 2.30 2.81
N PRO A 269 13.78 3.20 3.42
CA PRO A 269 12.41 3.47 2.97
C PRO A 269 12.33 3.85 1.48
N GLN A 270 13.31 4.58 0.95
CA GLN A 270 13.38 4.92 -0.46
C GLN A 270 13.59 3.70 -1.36
N GLU A 271 14.49 2.80 -1.00
CA GLU A 271 14.73 1.57 -1.77
C GLU A 271 13.50 0.69 -1.79
N LEU A 272 12.79 0.55 -0.65
CA LEU A 272 11.53 -0.20 -0.58
C LEU A 272 10.41 0.46 -1.40
N MET A 273 10.29 1.78 -1.32
CA MET A 273 9.28 2.52 -2.08
C MET A 273 9.50 2.41 -3.59
N LYS A 274 10.77 2.34 -4.02
CA LYS A 274 11.18 2.27 -5.43
C LYS A 274 11.47 0.84 -5.91
N MET A 275 11.17 -0.16 -5.10
CA MET A 275 11.40 -1.57 -5.47
C MET A 275 10.65 -1.89 -6.77
N ASP A 276 11.36 -2.37 -7.77
CA ASP A 276 10.89 -2.62 -9.14
C ASP A 276 11.07 -4.07 -9.61
N TRP A 277 11.30 -4.97 -8.66
CA TRP A 277 11.49 -6.39 -8.89
C TRP A 277 10.55 -7.23 -8.00
N LEU A 278 10.35 -8.49 -8.39
CA LEU A 278 9.55 -9.47 -7.68
C LEU A 278 10.42 -10.60 -7.15
N ASP A 279 10.05 -11.15 -5.97
CA ASP A 279 10.70 -12.30 -5.36
C ASP A 279 10.65 -13.52 -6.29
N GLU A 280 11.67 -14.40 -6.19
CA GLU A 280 11.80 -15.59 -7.04
C GLU A 280 10.62 -16.55 -6.96
N CYS A 281 9.86 -16.57 -5.84
CA CYS A 281 8.68 -17.42 -5.69
C CYS A 281 7.41 -16.82 -6.28
N VAL A 282 7.46 -15.61 -6.84
CA VAL A 282 6.30 -14.95 -7.45
C VAL A 282 6.17 -15.38 -8.91
N GLU A 283 5.06 -16.06 -9.22
CA GLU A 283 4.63 -16.39 -10.58
C GLU A 283 3.82 -15.19 -11.13
N GLY A 284 4.39 -14.42 -12.03
CA GLY A 284 3.83 -13.19 -12.61
C GLY A 284 4.94 -12.22 -12.96
N GLU A 285 4.61 -11.13 -13.63
CA GLU A 285 5.58 -10.15 -14.11
C GLU A 285 5.16 -8.74 -13.66
N MET A 286 6.15 -7.84 -13.57
CA MET A 286 5.86 -6.42 -13.45
C MET A 286 5.18 -5.92 -14.73
N PRO A 287 4.08 -5.18 -14.65
CA PRO A 287 3.33 -4.77 -15.84
C PRO A 287 4.17 -3.84 -16.72
N ARG A 288 3.88 -3.87 -18.02
CA ARG A 288 4.43 -2.89 -18.98
C ARG A 288 3.52 -1.67 -18.99
N TYR A 289 4.09 -0.48 -19.14
CA TYR A 289 3.35 0.77 -19.14
C TYR A 289 2.22 0.79 -20.18
N GLU A 290 2.49 0.31 -21.39
CA GLU A 290 1.54 0.30 -22.50
C GLU A 290 0.33 -0.63 -22.26
N ALA A 291 0.51 -1.65 -21.41
CA ALA A 291 -0.55 -2.59 -21.07
C ALA A 291 -1.51 -2.06 -19.99
N LEU A 292 -1.16 -0.97 -19.31
CA LEU A 292 -1.96 -0.42 -18.21
C LEU A 292 -3.22 0.28 -18.71
N ASP A 293 -4.26 0.32 -17.88
CA ASP A 293 -5.42 1.18 -18.13
C ASP A 293 -5.07 2.68 -18.01
N VAL A 294 -5.97 3.55 -18.52
CA VAL A 294 -5.72 5.00 -18.58
C VAL A 294 -5.54 5.62 -17.19
N LYS A 295 -6.32 5.17 -16.18
CA LYS A 295 -6.26 5.70 -14.83
C LYS A 295 -4.93 5.32 -14.18
N SER A 296 -4.50 4.08 -14.38
CA SER A 296 -3.22 3.56 -13.87
C SER A 296 -2.02 4.25 -14.50
N ARG A 297 -2.06 4.50 -15.82
CA ARG A 297 -1.00 5.27 -16.51
C ARG A 297 -0.85 6.67 -15.91
N PHE A 298 -1.96 7.37 -15.67
CA PHE A 298 -1.91 8.68 -15.03
C PHE A 298 -1.27 8.60 -13.63
N LEU A 299 -1.69 7.64 -12.82
CA LEU A 299 -1.17 7.44 -11.47
C LEU A 299 0.32 7.12 -11.48
N LEU A 300 0.77 6.24 -12.35
CA LEU A 300 2.19 5.87 -12.48
C LEU A 300 3.04 7.03 -13.00
N GLY A 301 2.54 7.84 -13.90
CA GLY A 301 3.24 9.02 -14.42
C GLY A 301 3.57 10.05 -13.34
N VAL A 302 2.74 10.13 -12.29
CA VAL A 302 2.95 11.07 -11.16
C VAL A 302 3.68 10.39 -10.00
N ASN A 303 3.29 9.17 -9.62
CA ASN A 303 3.64 8.55 -8.34
C ASN A 303 4.21 7.13 -8.48
N GLY A 304 4.49 6.68 -9.69
CA GLY A 304 4.99 5.34 -9.97
C GLY A 304 6.46 5.14 -9.65
N LEU A 305 6.97 3.97 -10.01
CA LEU A 305 8.38 3.65 -9.98
C LEU A 305 9.15 4.52 -10.98
N ASP A 306 10.42 4.75 -10.72
CA ASP A 306 11.25 5.61 -11.58
C ASP A 306 11.27 5.13 -13.04
N ARG A 307 11.22 3.84 -13.28
CA ARG A 307 11.15 3.23 -14.63
C ARG A 307 9.94 3.66 -15.47
N TYR A 308 8.86 4.16 -14.84
CA TYR A 308 7.66 4.61 -15.54
C TYR A 308 7.61 6.13 -15.74
N LYS A 309 8.57 6.88 -15.19
CA LYS A 309 8.55 8.36 -15.25
C LYS A 309 8.94 8.90 -16.62
N ASP A 310 9.77 8.17 -17.33
CA ASP A 310 10.27 8.54 -18.66
C ASP A 310 9.39 8.01 -19.81
N GLU A 311 8.35 7.23 -19.49
CA GLU A 311 7.38 6.75 -20.46
C GLU A 311 6.43 7.85 -20.92
N PRO A 312 6.00 7.88 -22.19
CA PRO A 312 5.11 8.91 -22.69
C PRO A 312 3.77 8.89 -21.93
N ARG A 313 3.38 10.05 -21.46
CA ARG A 313 2.14 10.30 -20.70
C ARG A 313 0.93 10.29 -21.60
#